data_8d2453cf4ac2b8706228e60542f03ff8
#
_entry.id   8d2453cf4ac2b8706228e60542f03ff8
#
_cell.length_a   1.000
_cell.length_b   1.000
_cell.length_c   1.000
_cell.angle_alpha   90.00
_cell.angle_beta   90.00
_cell.angle_gamma   90.00
#
_symmetry.space_group_name_H-M   'P 1'
#
loop_
_entity.id
_entity.type
_entity.pdbx_description
1 polymer ?
#
loop_
_entity_poly.entity_id
_entity_poly.type
_entity_poly.pdbx_seq_one_letter_code
_entity_poly.pdbx_strand_id
1 'polypeptide(L)'
;MRVRSVVAFTFGFILAAILVGQGVAQSKSTAGAKSEAPVFIPASDLKWADLNPTGAPGVKIADVWGDHAKGGYGAFLRFPAGFLSPLHTHTHTIKIVVISGTYTQAPEGKAAARLGAGSYAYQPGGSYKHISGCDKASDCVLFIESTGPFDLLPVAGGAGK
;
A
#
# COMPACT_ATOMS: atom_id res chain seq x y z
N MET A 1 80.51 -36.61 -48.84
CA MET A 1 79.07 -36.97 -48.76
C MET A 1 78.65 -36.95 -47.31
N ARG A 2 77.81 -35.99 -46.94
CA ARG A 2 77.32 -35.79 -45.53
C ARG A 2 75.92 -36.34 -45.41
N VAL A 3 75.75 -37.36 -44.57
CA VAL A 3 74.47 -37.95 -44.25
C VAL A 3 73.83 -37.11 -43.13
N ARG A 4 72.64 -36.53 -43.41
CA ARG A 4 71.88 -35.80 -42.43
C ARG A 4 70.87 -36.76 -41.77
N SER A 5 71.04 -36.96 -40.46
CA SER A 5 70.07 -37.63 -39.61
C SER A 5 68.85 -36.74 -39.33
N VAL A 6 67.68 -37.27 -39.64
CA VAL A 6 66.38 -36.58 -39.27
C VAL A 6 65.93 -37.23 -37.98
N VAL A 7 65.80 -36.38 -36.93
CA VAL A 7 65.24 -36.79 -35.66
C VAL A 7 63.71 -36.44 -35.73
N ALA A 8 62.86 -37.44 -35.64
CA ALA A 8 61.43 -37.29 -35.55
C ALA A 8 61.03 -37.08 -34.10
N PHE A 9 60.47 -35.90 -33.82
CA PHE A 9 59.82 -35.60 -32.51
C PHE A 9 58.34 -36.01 -32.59
N THR A 10 57.97 -37.04 -31.83
CA THR A 10 56.57 -37.43 -31.61
C THR A 10 55.97 -36.57 -30.50
N PHE A 11 55.09 -35.67 -30.86
CA PHE A 11 54.26 -34.90 -29.91
C PHE A 11 53.11 -35.80 -29.43
N GLY A 12 53.19 -36.23 -28.17
CA GLY A 12 52.08 -36.88 -27.51
C GLY A 12 51.01 -35.85 -27.09
N PHE A 13 49.84 -35.93 -27.69
CA PHE A 13 48.66 -35.13 -27.25
C PHE A 13 48.05 -35.82 -26.03
N ILE A 14 48.20 -35.20 -24.87
CA ILE A 14 47.43 -35.56 -23.67
C ILE A 14 46.07 -34.86 -23.76
N LEU A 15 45.02 -35.63 -24.02
CA LEU A 15 43.65 -35.15 -24.02
C LEU A 15 43.14 -35.11 -22.59
N ALA A 16 43.19 -33.92 -21.95
CA ALA A 16 42.56 -33.70 -20.64
C ALA A 16 41.06 -33.54 -20.85
N ALA A 17 40.28 -34.54 -20.47
CA ALA A 17 38.83 -34.46 -20.44
C ALA A 17 38.38 -33.58 -19.23
N ILE A 18 37.98 -32.34 -19.49
CA ILE A 18 37.35 -31.47 -18.50
C ILE A 18 35.87 -31.91 -18.36
N LEU A 19 35.56 -32.65 -17.29
CA LEU A 19 34.20 -32.91 -16.85
C LEU A 19 33.60 -31.62 -16.31
N VAL A 20 32.88 -30.89 -17.15
CA VAL A 20 32.03 -29.78 -16.70
C VAL A 20 30.81 -30.40 -16.04
N GLY A 21 30.84 -30.47 -14.69
CA GLY A 21 29.69 -30.83 -13.89
C GLY A 21 28.64 -29.71 -14.00
N GLN A 22 27.58 -29.93 -14.78
CA GLN A 22 26.40 -29.08 -14.79
C GLN A 22 25.66 -29.27 -13.46
N GLY A 23 25.96 -28.43 -12.47
CA GLY A 23 25.17 -28.30 -11.28
C GLY A 23 23.77 -27.76 -11.65
N VAL A 24 22.79 -28.67 -11.78
CA VAL A 24 21.39 -28.30 -11.86
C VAL A 24 21.03 -27.63 -10.51
N ALA A 25 21.02 -26.32 -10.51
CA ALA A 25 20.49 -25.56 -9.36
C ALA A 25 18.99 -25.91 -9.24
N GLN A 26 18.70 -26.84 -8.34
CA GLN A 26 17.34 -27.21 -7.99
C GLN A 26 16.74 -26.00 -7.29
N SER A 27 15.97 -25.21 -8.03
CA SER A 27 15.15 -24.12 -7.51
C SER A 27 14.24 -24.73 -6.45
N LYS A 28 14.51 -24.44 -5.15
CA LYS A 28 13.59 -24.78 -4.08
C LYS A 28 12.30 -24.01 -4.37
N SER A 29 11.32 -24.74 -4.88
CA SER A 29 9.94 -24.29 -4.93
C SER A 29 9.57 -23.85 -3.50
N THR A 30 9.42 -22.54 -3.29
CA THR A 30 8.88 -22.00 -2.06
C THR A 30 7.54 -22.65 -1.81
N ALA A 31 7.41 -23.26 -0.64
CA ALA A 31 6.21 -23.91 -0.15
C ALA A 31 4.97 -23.11 -0.54
N GLY A 32 3.97 -23.78 -1.10
CA GLY A 32 2.79 -23.20 -1.67
C GLY A 32 2.16 -22.17 -0.73
N ALA A 33 1.99 -20.96 -1.24
CA ALA A 33 1.13 -19.99 -0.61
C ALA A 33 -0.22 -20.68 -0.37
N LYS A 34 -0.66 -20.74 0.88
CA LYS A 34 -2.00 -21.23 1.23
C LYS A 34 -2.96 -20.47 0.33
N SER A 35 -3.68 -21.14 -0.54
CA SER A 35 -4.71 -20.52 -1.36
C SER A 35 -5.74 -19.94 -0.38
N GLU A 36 -5.78 -18.62 -0.26
CA GLU A 36 -6.83 -17.97 0.50
C GLU A 36 -8.15 -18.17 -0.23
N ALA A 37 -9.19 -18.52 0.54
CA ALA A 37 -10.52 -18.65 -0.03
C ALA A 37 -11.05 -17.25 -0.43
N PRO A 38 -11.86 -17.15 -1.51
CA PRO A 38 -12.48 -15.89 -1.87
C PRO A 38 -13.40 -15.38 -0.75
N VAL A 39 -13.37 -14.07 -0.52
CA VAL A 39 -14.21 -13.40 0.50
C VAL A 39 -15.21 -12.49 -0.20
N PHE A 40 -16.48 -12.59 0.14
CA PHE A 40 -17.55 -11.74 -0.35
C PHE A 40 -18.26 -11.12 0.85
N ILE A 41 -18.28 -9.79 0.92
CA ILE A 41 -18.93 -9.04 2.00
C ILE A 41 -19.99 -8.13 1.37
N PRO A 42 -21.28 -8.48 1.44
CA PRO A 42 -22.35 -7.57 1.03
C PRO A 42 -22.28 -6.25 1.81
N ALA A 43 -22.67 -5.15 1.18
CA ALA A 43 -22.61 -3.83 1.84
C ALA A 43 -23.47 -3.78 3.14
N SER A 44 -24.55 -4.57 3.21
CA SER A 44 -25.38 -4.74 4.41
C SER A 44 -24.65 -5.39 5.58
N ASP A 45 -23.59 -6.15 5.30
CA ASP A 45 -22.88 -6.95 6.30
C ASP A 45 -21.64 -6.23 6.85
N LEU A 46 -21.32 -5.05 6.31
CA LEU A 46 -20.22 -4.21 6.81
C LEU A 46 -20.45 -3.85 8.29
N LYS A 47 -19.44 -4.10 9.11
CA LYS A 47 -19.49 -3.84 10.56
C LYS A 47 -18.95 -2.46 10.87
N TRP A 48 -19.83 -1.48 10.82
CA TRP A 48 -19.49 -0.10 11.09
C TRP A 48 -19.26 0.15 12.57
N ALA A 49 -18.12 0.76 12.91
CA ALA A 49 -17.75 1.25 14.25
C ALA A 49 -17.36 2.73 14.18
N ASP A 50 -17.34 3.42 15.31
CA ASP A 50 -16.78 4.76 15.38
C ASP A 50 -15.27 4.70 15.20
N LEU A 51 -14.73 5.48 14.25
CA LEU A 51 -13.29 5.52 14.00
C LEU A 51 -12.54 6.14 15.19
N ASN A 52 -12.98 7.31 15.64
CA ASN A 52 -12.46 8.02 16.80
C ASN A 52 -13.56 8.94 17.34
N PRO A 53 -14.29 8.52 18.38
CA PRO A 53 -15.44 9.27 18.87
C PRO A 53 -15.09 10.65 19.43
N THR A 54 -13.84 10.87 19.84
CA THR A 54 -13.39 12.16 20.41
C THR A 54 -12.72 13.08 19.37
N GLY A 55 -11.94 12.52 18.46
CA GLY A 55 -11.15 13.30 17.46
C GLY A 55 -11.83 13.46 16.10
N ALA A 56 -12.76 12.58 15.77
CA ALA A 56 -13.50 12.60 14.49
C ALA A 56 -14.96 12.16 14.70
N PRO A 57 -15.78 12.96 15.40
CA PRO A 57 -17.14 12.58 15.76
C PRO A 57 -17.98 12.30 14.50
N GLY A 58 -18.72 11.19 14.54
CA GLY A 58 -19.57 10.76 13.45
C GLY A 58 -18.86 10.04 12.28
N VAL A 59 -17.53 10.03 12.25
CA VAL A 59 -16.79 9.24 11.26
C VAL A 59 -16.85 7.77 11.64
N LYS A 60 -17.25 6.92 10.68
CA LYS A 60 -17.34 5.46 10.85
C LYS A 60 -16.32 4.76 9.99
N ILE A 61 -15.87 3.59 10.48
CA ILE A 61 -14.98 2.67 9.76
C ILE A 61 -15.58 1.27 9.75
N ALA A 62 -15.35 0.53 8.67
CA ALA A 62 -15.68 -0.88 8.57
C ALA A 62 -14.51 -1.62 7.89
N ASP A 63 -13.74 -2.37 8.65
CA ASP A 63 -12.64 -3.20 8.12
C ASP A 63 -13.20 -4.29 7.21
N VAL A 64 -12.56 -4.50 6.06
CA VAL A 64 -12.85 -5.61 5.14
C VAL A 64 -11.73 -6.63 5.11
N TRP A 65 -10.52 -6.21 5.41
CA TRP A 65 -9.38 -7.08 5.70
C TRP A 65 -8.41 -6.37 6.64
N GLY A 66 -7.66 -7.15 7.42
CA GLY A 66 -6.76 -6.61 8.44
C GLY A 66 -7.51 -6.03 9.65
N ASP A 67 -6.83 -5.16 10.37
CA ASP A 67 -7.35 -4.48 11.57
C ASP A 67 -6.71 -3.08 11.63
N HIS A 68 -7.51 -2.05 11.39
CA HIS A 68 -7.01 -0.67 11.33
C HIS A 68 -6.37 -0.20 12.64
N ALA A 69 -6.68 -0.82 13.76
CA ALA A 69 -6.08 -0.45 15.04
C ALA A 69 -4.73 -1.14 15.31
N LYS A 70 -4.36 -2.18 14.53
CA LYS A 70 -3.20 -3.03 14.85
C LYS A 70 -2.16 -3.12 13.75
N GLY A 71 -2.54 -2.95 12.48
CA GLY A 71 -1.61 -3.19 11.37
C GLY A 71 -2.14 -2.73 10.03
N GLY A 72 -1.64 -3.36 8.96
CA GLY A 72 -2.13 -3.10 7.62
C GLY A 72 -3.58 -3.52 7.44
N TYR A 73 -4.35 -2.74 6.69
CA TYR A 73 -5.79 -2.94 6.55
C TYR A 73 -6.33 -2.37 5.23
N GLY A 74 -7.53 -2.85 4.85
CA GLY A 74 -8.42 -2.21 3.90
C GLY A 74 -9.79 -2.04 4.54
N ALA A 75 -10.37 -0.84 4.46
CA ALA A 75 -11.60 -0.51 5.14
C ALA A 75 -12.45 0.48 4.35
N PHE A 76 -13.75 0.46 4.59
CA PHE A 76 -14.61 1.58 4.22
C PHE A 76 -14.62 2.63 5.34
N LEU A 77 -14.53 3.90 4.95
CA LEU A 77 -14.79 5.05 5.81
C LEU A 77 -16.10 5.73 5.38
N ARG A 78 -16.86 6.21 6.36
CA ARG A 78 -17.99 7.11 6.12
C ARG A 78 -17.78 8.41 6.88
N PHE A 79 -17.74 9.50 6.14
CA PHE A 79 -17.75 10.86 6.70
C PHE A 79 -19.15 11.42 6.62
N PRO A 80 -19.70 11.99 7.69
CA PRO A 80 -20.97 12.70 7.61
C PRO A 80 -20.84 13.94 6.71
N ALA A 81 -21.96 14.33 6.10
CA ALA A 81 -22.04 15.54 5.29
C ALA A 81 -21.54 16.77 6.06
N GLY A 82 -20.65 17.53 5.45
CA GLY A 82 -20.05 18.73 6.06
C GLY A 82 -18.95 18.45 7.09
N PHE A 83 -18.55 17.19 7.29
CA PHE A 83 -17.41 16.88 8.17
C PHE A 83 -16.13 17.57 7.69
N LEU A 84 -15.34 18.07 8.63
CA LEU A 84 -14.01 18.64 8.40
C LEU A 84 -13.08 18.22 9.55
N SER A 85 -11.99 17.56 9.23
CA SER A 85 -10.99 17.21 10.24
C SER A 85 -10.16 18.44 10.66
N PRO A 86 -9.51 18.43 11.82
CA PRO A 86 -8.41 19.35 12.10
C PRO A 86 -7.26 19.15 11.12
N LEU A 87 -6.30 20.08 11.05
CA LEU A 87 -5.03 19.87 10.37
C LEU A 87 -4.26 18.76 11.08
N HIS A 88 -3.86 17.73 10.33
CA HIS A 88 -3.23 16.53 10.90
C HIS A 88 -2.25 15.87 9.93
N THR A 89 -1.55 14.87 10.43
CA THR A 89 -0.72 13.93 9.66
C THR A 89 -1.12 12.50 10.02
N HIS A 90 -0.61 11.54 9.25
CA HIS A 90 -0.67 10.11 9.56
C HIS A 90 0.73 9.52 9.58
N THR A 91 1.01 8.54 10.43
CA THR A 91 2.29 7.82 10.41
C THR A 91 2.45 7.02 9.12
N HIS A 92 1.39 6.36 8.66
CA HIS A 92 1.41 5.48 7.50
C HIS A 92 0.71 6.12 6.29
N THR A 93 1.19 5.75 5.11
CA THR A 93 0.55 6.13 3.84
C THR A 93 -0.86 5.57 3.75
N ILE A 94 -1.80 6.39 3.31
CA ILE A 94 -3.18 5.99 3.05
C ILE A 94 -3.50 6.20 1.57
N LYS A 95 -4.01 5.17 0.91
CA LYS A 95 -4.58 5.22 -0.43
C LYS A 95 -6.10 5.26 -0.31
N ILE A 96 -6.74 6.10 -1.10
CA ILE A 96 -8.17 6.39 -0.98
C ILE A 96 -8.82 6.27 -2.34
N VAL A 97 -9.96 5.58 -2.39
CA VAL A 97 -10.90 5.63 -3.52
C VAL A 97 -12.23 6.18 -3.02
N VAL A 98 -12.74 7.21 -3.68
CA VAL A 98 -14.05 7.79 -3.35
C VAL A 98 -15.14 6.91 -3.97
N ILE A 99 -16.01 6.35 -3.13
CA ILE A 99 -17.12 5.51 -3.56
C ILE A 99 -18.38 6.36 -3.80
N SER A 100 -18.68 7.30 -2.89
CA SER A 100 -19.81 8.21 -3.04
C SER A 100 -19.57 9.53 -2.30
N GLY A 101 -20.36 10.55 -2.62
CA GLY A 101 -20.21 11.89 -2.09
C GLY A 101 -19.09 12.68 -2.77
N THR A 102 -18.72 13.81 -2.19
CA THR A 102 -17.58 14.63 -2.63
C THR A 102 -16.61 14.77 -1.46
N TYR A 103 -15.57 13.98 -1.47
CA TYR A 103 -14.46 14.07 -0.53
C TYR A 103 -13.63 15.30 -0.82
N THR A 104 -13.18 16.01 0.22
CA THR A 104 -12.30 17.17 0.08
C THR A 104 -10.99 16.93 0.82
N GLN A 105 -9.89 17.36 0.21
CA GLN A 105 -8.56 17.28 0.82
C GLN A 105 -7.76 18.53 0.52
N ALA A 106 -7.30 19.20 1.58
CA ALA A 106 -6.49 20.41 1.50
C ALA A 106 -5.11 20.16 2.13
N PRO A 107 -4.01 20.13 1.35
CA PRO A 107 -2.68 20.22 1.92
C PRO A 107 -2.53 21.54 2.69
N GLU A 108 -1.67 21.57 3.73
CA GLU A 108 -1.43 22.79 4.52
C GLU A 108 -1.17 24.02 3.64
N GLY A 109 -1.94 25.08 3.85
CA GLY A 109 -1.81 26.33 3.09
C GLY A 109 -2.23 26.25 1.61
N LYS A 110 -2.90 25.19 1.18
CA LYS A 110 -3.39 25.04 -0.21
C LYS A 110 -4.92 24.97 -0.25
N ALA A 111 -5.45 25.31 -1.44
CA ALA A 111 -6.87 25.09 -1.69
C ALA A 111 -7.23 23.62 -1.64
N ALA A 112 -8.44 23.32 -1.19
CA ALA A 112 -8.93 21.95 -1.15
C ALA A 112 -9.19 21.39 -2.56
N ALA A 113 -8.68 20.21 -2.83
CA ALA A 113 -9.13 19.40 -3.96
C ALA A 113 -10.53 18.84 -3.62
N ARG A 114 -11.42 18.79 -4.63
CA ARG A 114 -12.76 18.22 -4.53
C ARG A 114 -12.81 16.94 -5.38
N LEU A 115 -13.05 15.82 -4.74
CA LEU A 115 -12.92 14.49 -5.31
C LEU A 115 -14.28 13.79 -5.25
N GLY A 116 -14.94 13.67 -6.39
CA GLY A 116 -16.21 12.94 -6.53
C GLY A 116 -16.01 11.43 -6.62
N ALA A 117 -17.10 10.69 -6.71
CA ALA A 117 -17.10 9.24 -6.87
C ALA A 117 -16.20 8.78 -8.03
N GLY A 118 -15.45 7.70 -7.81
CA GLY A 118 -14.43 7.17 -8.74
C GLY A 118 -13.06 7.86 -8.65
N SER A 119 -12.92 8.95 -7.89
CA SER A 119 -11.63 9.63 -7.71
C SER A 119 -10.69 8.83 -6.82
N TYR A 120 -9.40 9.02 -7.05
CA TYR A 120 -8.31 8.46 -6.25
C TYR A 120 -7.52 9.56 -5.55
N ALA A 121 -7.10 9.30 -4.30
CA ALA A 121 -6.14 10.14 -3.58
C ALA A 121 -5.05 9.28 -2.93
N TYR A 122 -3.85 9.85 -2.84
CA TYR A 122 -2.70 9.27 -2.17
C TYR A 122 -2.24 10.25 -1.09
N GLN A 123 -2.25 9.80 0.15
CA GLN A 123 -1.78 10.55 1.30
C GLN A 123 -0.47 9.91 1.80
N PRO A 124 0.69 10.53 1.55
CA PRO A 124 1.94 10.00 2.09
C PRO A 124 1.92 10.09 3.63
N GLY A 125 2.49 9.09 4.28
CA GLY A 125 2.73 9.12 5.72
C GLY A 125 3.82 10.12 6.12
N GLY A 126 4.01 10.31 7.41
CA GLY A 126 5.03 11.18 7.98
C GLY A 126 4.61 12.65 8.04
N SER A 127 5.31 13.53 7.34
CA SER A 127 5.17 14.98 7.50
C SER A 127 4.08 15.63 6.63
N TYR A 128 3.30 14.88 5.88
CA TYR A 128 2.26 15.43 5.00
C TYR A 128 1.07 15.94 5.82
N LYS A 129 1.03 17.25 6.05
CA LYS A 129 -0.05 17.91 6.78
C LYS A 129 -1.22 18.24 5.86
N HIS A 130 -2.42 17.90 6.28
CA HIS A 130 -3.62 18.11 5.50
C HIS A 130 -4.89 18.19 6.36
N ILE A 131 -5.96 18.66 5.74
CA ILE A 131 -7.32 18.66 6.25
C ILE A 131 -8.14 17.76 5.31
N SER A 132 -8.86 16.81 5.87
CA SER A 132 -9.80 15.93 5.16
C SER A 132 -11.23 16.34 5.48
N GLY A 133 -12.12 16.25 4.50
CA GLY A 133 -13.51 16.61 4.71
C GLY A 133 -14.47 15.95 3.72
N CYS A 134 -15.75 16.23 3.95
CA CYS A 134 -16.84 15.82 3.08
C CYS A 134 -17.73 17.04 2.79
N ASP A 135 -18.16 17.17 1.54
CA ASP A 135 -19.10 18.23 1.13
C ASP A 135 -20.42 18.14 1.91
N LYS A 136 -21.11 19.27 2.03
CA LYS A 136 -22.36 19.34 2.77
C LYS A 136 -23.56 18.69 2.08
N ALA A 137 -23.42 18.34 0.80
CA ALA A 137 -24.54 17.83 0.00
C ALA A 137 -24.96 16.41 0.40
N SER A 138 -24.02 15.57 0.82
CA SER A 138 -24.28 14.18 1.23
C SER A 138 -23.10 13.62 2.02
N ASP A 139 -23.32 12.50 2.71
CA ASP A 139 -22.23 11.73 3.29
C ASP A 139 -21.23 11.26 2.21
N CYS A 140 -19.98 11.14 2.58
CA CYS A 140 -18.95 10.55 1.74
C CYS A 140 -18.66 9.11 2.20
N VAL A 141 -18.59 8.20 1.24
CA VAL A 141 -18.08 6.84 1.47
C VAL A 141 -16.78 6.69 0.70
N LEU A 142 -15.75 6.27 1.39
CA LEU A 142 -14.40 6.06 0.85
C LEU A 142 -14.02 4.60 1.06
N PHE A 143 -13.24 4.01 0.16
CA PHE A 143 -12.43 2.83 0.47
C PHE A 143 -11.00 3.28 0.69
N ILE A 144 -10.39 2.83 1.78
CA ILE A 144 -9.02 3.17 2.14
C ILE A 144 -8.18 1.92 2.35
N GLU A 145 -6.88 2.05 2.07
CA GLU A 145 -5.87 1.01 2.29
C GLU A 145 -4.62 1.64 2.91
N SER A 146 -4.07 0.96 3.92
CA SER A 146 -2.80 1.32 4.54
C SER A 146 -1.97 0.08 4.86
N THR A 147 -0.64 0.22 4.90
CA THR A 147 0.30 -0.85 5.28
C THR A 147 0.54 -0.93 6.77
N GLY A 148 0.05 0.02 7.56
CA GLY A 148 0.17 0.05 9.02
C GLY A 148 -1.12 0.53 9.68
N PRO A 149 -1.17 0.59 11.01
CA PRO A 149 -2.35 1.00 11.74
C PRO A 149 -2.76 2.43 11.41
N PHE A 150 -4.05 2.69 11.53
CA PHE A 150 -4.60 4.04 11.39
C PHE A 150 -4.26 4.88 12.62
N ASP A 151 -3.78 6.09 12.36
CA ASP A 151 -3.68 7.15 13.36
C ASP A 151 -4.12 8.49 12.75
N LEU A 152 -4.39 9.47 13.59
CA LEU A 152 -4.60 10.85 13.22
C LEU A 152 -3.84 11.70 14.25
N LEU A 153 -2.77 12.34 13.80
CA LEU A 153 -1.85 13.11 14.63
C LEU A 153 -2.11 14.60 14.42
N PRO A 154 -2.86 15.27 15.32
CA PRO A 154 -3.16 16.68 15.17
C PRO A 154 -1.89 17.54 15.16
N VAL A 155 -1.85 18.54 14.27
CA VAL A 155 -0.78 19.53 14.23
C VAL A 155 -1.12 20.67 15.17
N ALA A 156 -0.25 20.98 16.14
CA ALA A 156 -0.43 22.07 17.07
C ALA A 156 -0.53 23.43 16.32
N GLY A 157 -1.52 24.24 16.64
CA GLY A 157 -1.75 25.55 16.02
C GLY A 157 -2.60 25.53 14.74
N GLY A 158 -3.05 24.39 14.27
CA GLY A 158 -3.90 24.24 13.09
C GLY A 158 -5.39 24.27 13.40
N ALA A 159 -5.88 25.21 14.19
CA ALA A 159 -7.31 25.45 14.27
C ALA A 159 -7.78 25.97 12.90
N GLY A 160 -8.65 25.21 12.22
CA GLY A 160 -9.30 25.68 11.00
C GLY A 160 -10.01 27.02 11.28
N LYS A 161 -9.61 28.06 10.55
CA LYS A 161 -10.32 29.33 10.49
C LYS A 161 -11.50 29.20 9.55
#